data_72065336bb8eed4470aa81e126c9f341
#
_entry.id   72065336bb8eed4470aa81e126c9f341
#
_cell.length_a   1.000
_cell.length_b   1.000
_cell.length_c   1.000
_cell.angle_alpha   90.00
_cell.angle_beta   90.00
_cell.angle_gamma   90.00
#
_symmetry.space_group_name_H-M   'P 1'
#
loop_
_entity.id
_entity.type
_entity.pdbx_description
1 polymer ?
#
loop_
_entity_poly.entity_id
_entity_poly.type
_entity_poly.pdbx_seq_one_letter_code
_entity_poly.pdbx_strand_id
1 'polypeptide(L)'
;MITSTVVYLIFFIRVSYELNDGLGRTPQMGWNSWNHFHRNISEKIIQQNADAIVALGLAAAGYQYVNLDDCWQLTRDSQCIIHPDSHAFPSGIPALADYVHSRKLKFGLSSDAGFKTCAGRPGSLGYETIDANTCASWNVDYLKYDNCNTDGTIPEVRYPVMRDALNASGRPIFFSMREWGVDTPALWAANVGNSWRTKGDIQDNWNSMMFNIDIFHLFYTFVVLEIGNGGMTDAEYVTHFSLWAISKAPLLIGCDVTNMSAVTLSTLTNPEVIAINQDPLGIQGKKVAFASSRFPNVSTEIVVANCSTSSKIEPKRLQWIYNSQDGTIRSALNRRCLSINNCSTVEGATIVLSECHINDSQTQCQGKN
;
A
#
# COMPACT_ATOMS: atom_id res chain seq x y z
N MET A 1 52.46 14.95 35.02
CA MET A 1 52.20 14.65 33.61
C MET A 1 50.83 13.95 33.55
N ILE A 2 49.81 14.70 33.17
CA ILE A 2 48.42 14.15 32.98
C ILE A 2 48.28 13.96 31.50
N THR A 3 48.26 12.70 31.07
CA THR A 3 47.96 12.34 29.66
C THR A 3 46.47 12.41 29.42
N SER A 4 46.06 13.42 28.65
CA SER A 4 44.66 13.58 28.20
C SER A 4 44.36 12.61 27.08
N THR A 5 43.53 11.59 27.35
CA THR A 5 43.04 10.65 26.33
C THR A 5 41.87 11.28 25.64
N VAL A 6 42.05 11.70 24.38
CA VAL A 6 40.98 12.18 23.51
C VAL A 6 40.23 10.97 22.94
N VAL A 7 39.00 10.74 23.36
CA VAL A 7 38.12 9.72 22.80
C VAL A 7 37.40 10.33 21.58
N TYR A 8 37.75 9.89 20.36
CA TYR A 8 37.01 10.22 19.16
C TYR A 8 35.75 9.36 19.10
N LEU A 9 34.59 9.96 19.35
CA LEU A 9 33.30 9.36 19.01
C LEU A 9 33.08 9.52 17.50
N ILE A 10 33.31 8.44 16.73
CA ILE A 10 32.96 8.38 15.34
C ILE A 10 31.46 8.09 15.29
N PHE A 11 30.64 9.12 15.03
CA PHE A 11 29.24 8.96 14.65
C PHE A 11 29.21 8.40 13.23
N PHE A 12 28.90 7.12 13.08
CA PHE A 12 28.45 6.58 11.81
C PHE A 12 27.04 7.16 11.52
N ILE A 13 27.00 8.26 10.81
CA ILE A 13 25.76 8.67 10.12
C ILE A 13 25.52 7.60 9.08
N ARG A 14 24.58 6.69 9.33
CA ARG A 14 24.01 5.86 8.27
C ARG A 14 23.21 6.80 7.38
N VAL A 15 23.82 7.28 6.32
CA VAL A 15 23.10 7.90 5.22
C VAL A 15 22.26 6.77 4.63
N SER A 16 20.97 6.79 4.89
CA SER A 16 20.02 5.94 4.17
C SER A 16 20.01 6.46 2.74
N TYR A 17 20.62 5.73 1.85
CA TYR A 17 20.45 5.95 0.42
C TYR A 17 19.11 5.31 0.05
N GLU A 18 18.02 6.07 0.13
CA GLU A 18 16.78 5.70 -0.54
C GLU A 18 17.01 5.70 -2.06
N LEU A 19 16.30 4.82 -2.77
CA LEU A 19 16.31 4.82 -4.23
C LEU A 19 15.84 6.19 -4.72
N ASN A 20 16.76 7.03 -5.18
CA ASN A 20 16.49 8.45 -5.50
C ASN A 20 16.21 8.63 -7.00
N ASP A 21 15.27 7.85 -7.53
CA ASP A 21 14.79 7.93 -8.91
C ASP A 21 13.61 8.90 -9.10
N GLY A 22 13.19 9.57 -8.02
CA GLY A 22 12.05 10.50 -8.02
C GLY A 22 10.68 9.82 -7.93
N LEU A 23 10.63 8.48 -7.89
CA LEU A 23 9.41 7.68 -7.77
C LEU A 23 9.14 7.32 -6.29
N GLY A 24 7.89 6.97 -5.96
CA GLY A 24 7.55 6.47 -4.63
C GLY A 24 7.63 7.47 -3.48
N ARG A 25 7.63 8.79 -3.76
CA ARG A 25 7.64 9.84 -2.71
C ARG A 25 6.39 9.82 -1.83
N THR A 26 5.29 9.35 -2.40
CA THR A 26 4.06 9.00 -1.70
C THR A 26 3.66 7.59 -2.09
N PRO A 27 2.82 6.89 -1.30
CA PRO A 27 2.35 5.57 -1.67
C PRO A 27 1.70 5.58 -3.05
N GLN A 28 1.96 4.55 -3.86
CA GLN A 28 1.36 4.45 -5.19
C GLN A 28 -0.15 4.20 -5.08
N MET A 29 -0.89 4.81 -6.00
CA MET A 29 -2.32 4.63 -6.16
C MET A 29 -2.61 4.06 -7.54
N GLY A 30 -3.49 3.05 -7.63
CA GLY A 30 -3.81 2.41 -8.89
C GLY A 30 -4.73 1.21 -8.73
N TRP A 31 -4.67 0.31 -9.67
CA TRP A 31 -5.43 -0.93 -9.74
C TRP A 31 -4.50 -2.10 -10.07
N ASN A 32 -4.82 -3.29 -9.60
CA ASN A 32 -4.10 -4.52 -9.90
C ASN A 32 -5.10 -5.65 -10.18
N SER A 33 -4.84 -6.44 -11.20
CA SER A 33 -5.77 -7.44 -11.71
C SER A 33 -5.90 -8.69 -10.85
N TRP A 34 -4.97 -8.97 -9.91
CA TRP A 34 -4.85 -10.29 -9.29
C TRP A 34 -6.01 -10.67 -8.39
N ASN A 35 -6.39 -9.81 -7.44
CA ASN A 35 -7.29 -10.21 -6.35
C ASN A 35 -8.70 -10.57 -6.82
N HIS A 36 -9.18 -10.00 -7.92
CA HIS A 36 -10.47 -10.33 -8.50
C HIS A 36 -10.37 -11.33 -9.65
N PHE A 37 -9.46 -11.09 -10.59
CA PHE A 37 -9.44 -11.86 -11.84
C PHE A 37 -8.51 -13.07 -11.79
N HIS A 38 -7.53 -13.10 -10.88
CA HIS A 38 -6.55 -14.17 -10.76
C HIS A 38 -5.92 -14.52 -12.13
N ARG A 39 -6.06 -15.77 -12.56
CA ARG A 39 -5.54 -16.28 -13.84
C ARG A 39 -6.44 -15.97 -15.04
N ASN A 40 -7.68 -15.51 -14.80
CA ASN A 40 -8.64 -15.18 -15.84
C ASN A 40 -8.46 -13.74 -16.30
N ILE A 41 -7.44 -13.48 -17.08
CA ILE A 41 -7.02 -12.14 -17.49
C ILE A 41 -6.88 -12.04 -19.01
N SER A 42 -7.20 -10.88 -19.57
CA SER A 42 -7.06 -10.57 -21.00
C SER A 42 -6.88 -9.08 -21.25
N GLU A 43 -6.40 -8.70 -22.43
CA GLU A 43 -6.26 -7.29 -22.80
C GLU A 43 -7.60 -6.54 -22.69
N LYS A 44 -8.72 -7.18 -23.02
CA LYS A 44 -10.05 -6.61 -22.91
C LYS A 44 -10.39 -6.24 -21.45
N ILE A 45 -10.11 -7.11 -20.50
CA ILE A 45 -10.32 -6.86 -19.07
C ILE A 45 -9.50 -5.64 -18.62
N ILE A 46 -8.23 -5.56 -19.01
CA ILE A 46 -7.37 -4.44 -18.67
C ILE A 46 -7.90 -3.13 -19.28
N GLN A 47 -8.27 -3.14 -20.54
CA GLN A 47 -8.85 -1.98 -21.22
C GLN A 47 -10.13 -1.50 -20.56
N GLN A 48 -11.07 -2.40 -20.24
CA GLN A 48 -12.33 -2.08 -19.59
C GLN A 48 -12.13 -1.47 -18.21
N ASN A 49 -11.20 -2.04 -17.38
CA ASN A 49 -10.90 -1.49 -16.08
C ASN A 49 -10.18 -0.13 -16.18
N ALA A 50 -9.27 0.06 -17.14
CA ALA A 50 -8.64 1.36 -17.40
C ALA A 50 -9.67 2.44 -17.79
N ASP A 51 -10.62 2.10 -18.65
CA ASP A 51 -11.72 3.00 -19.03
C ASP A 51 -12.62 3.34 -17.83
N ALA A 52 -12.95 2.34 -17.00
CA ALA A 52 -13.77 2.53 -15.81
C ALA A 52 -13.08 3.40 -14.75
N ILE A 53 -11.76 3.25 -14.55
CA ILE A 53 -10.97 4.10 -13.66
C ILE A 53 -11.10 5.58 -14.04
N VAL A 54 -11.09 5.89 -15.32
CA VAL A 54 -11.29 7.27 -15.81
C VAL A 54 -12.74 7.70 -15.69
N ALA A 55 -13.66 6.87 -16.16
CA ALA A 55 -15.10 7.20 -16.23
C ALA A 55 -15.73 7.43 -14.84
N LEU A 56 -15.29 6.67 -13.82
CA LEU A 56 -15.78 6.77 -12.45
C LEU A 56 -15.05 7.84 -11.61
N GLY A 57 -14.11 8.59 -12.19
CA GLY A 57 -13.38 9.65 -11.47
C GLY A 57 -12.26 9.14 -10.57
N LEU A 58 -11.94 7.85 -10.55
CA LEU A 58 -10.83 7.31 -9.77
C LEU A 58 -9.47 7.89 -10.22
N ALA A 59 -9.28 8.08 -11.52
CA ALA A 59 -8.09 8.76 -12.05
C ALA A 59 -7.94 10.18 -11.49
N ALA A 60 -9.04 10.93 -11.41
CA ALA A 60 -9.06 12.27 -10.82
C ALA A 60 -8.80 12.26 -9.30
N ALA A 61 -9.18 11.18 -8.61
CA ALA A 61 -8.87 10.97 -7.19
C ALA A 61 -7.40 10.55 -6.94
N GLY A 62 -6.60 10.27 -7.99
CA GLY A 62 -5.18 9.97 -7.88
C GLY A 62 -4.77 8.53 -8.26
N TYR A 63 -5.69 7.66 -8.63
CA TYR A 63 -5.39 6.29 -9.08
C TYR A 63 -4.82 6.31 -10.49
N GLN A 64 -3.49 6.21 -10.60
CA GLN A 64 -2.76 6.40 -11.84
C GLN A 64 -2.29 5.10 -12.49
N TYR A 65 -2.00 4.05 -11.70
CA TYR A 65 -1.42 2.81 -12.21
C TYR A 65 -2.50 1.79 -12.58
N VAL A 66 -2.34 1.15 -13.72
CA VAL A 66 -3.10 -0.04 -14.16
C VAL A 66 -2.13 -1.18 -14.27
N ASN A 67 -2.12 -2.06 -13.28
CA ASN A 67 -1.13 -3.13 -13.16
C ASN A 67 -1.71 -4.47 -13.61
N LEU A 68 -1.17 -5.01 -14.69
CA LEU A 68 -1.39 -6.36 -15.16
C LEU A 68 -0.50 -7.32 -14.34
N ASP A 69 -1.14 -8.15 -13.54
CA ASP A 69 -0.48 -9.12 -12.67
C ASP A 69 -0.06 -10.38 -13.42
N ASP A 70 0.27 -11.47 -12.73
CA ASP A 70 0.76 -12.73 -13.28
C ASP A 70 -0.19 -13.32 -14.34
N CYS A 71 0.31 -14.25 -15.14
CA CYS A 71 -0.36 -14.97 -16.22
C CYS A 71 -0.44 -14.25 -17.58
N TRP A 72 0.19 -13.10 -17.75
CA TRP A 72 0.28 -12.48 -19.08
C TRP A 72 1.36 -13.15 -19.96
N GLN A 73 2.42 -13.69 -19.36
CA GLN A 73 3.56 -14.33 -20.03
C GLN A 73 3.18 -15.71 -20.53
N LEU A 74 3.69 -16.10 -21.71
CA LEU A 74 3.54 -17.46 -22.24
C LEU A 74 4.88 -18.16 -22.41
N THR A 75 5.79 -17.58 -23.20
CA THR A 75 7.06 -18.21 -23.60
C THR A 75 8.19 -17.18 -23.67
N ARG A 76 9.40 -17.68 -23.91
CA ARG A 76 10.54 -16.89 -24.41
C ARG A 76 10.92 -17.37 -25.80
N ASP A 77 11.36 -16.46 -26.67
CA ASP A 77 11.87 -16.79 -28.00
C ASP A 77 13.37 -17.22 -27.97
N SER A 78 13.93 -17.43 -29.14
CA SER A 78 15.36 -17.80 -29.30
C SER A 78 16.35 -16.71 -28.87
N GLN A 79 15.88 -15.47 -28.71
CA GLN A 79 16.65 -14.34 -28.18
C GLN A 79 16.37 -14.11 -26.66
N CYS A 80 15.68 -15.05 -26.03
CA CYS A 80 15.25 -15.01 -24.65
C CYS A 80 14.26 -13.89 -24.33
N ILE A 81 13.69 -13.20 -25.32
CA ILE A 81 12.66 -12.17 -25.12
C ILE A 81 11.37 -12.85 -24.69
N ILE A 82 10.75 -12.29 -23.67
CA ILE A 82 9.47 -12.77 -23.13
C ILE A 82 8.31 -12.36 -24.03
N HIS A 83 7.39 -13.29 -24.28
CA HIS A 83 6.19 -13.05 -25.10
C HIS A 83 4.91 -13.24 -24.29
N PRO A 84 3.89 -12.40 -24.52
CA PRO A 84 2.59 -12.57 -23.90
C PRO A 84 1.84 -13.78 -24.44
N ASP A 85 0.82 -14.21 -23.71
CA ASP A 85 -0.17 -15.17 -24.21
C ASP A 85 -1.00 -14.50 -25.32
N SER A 86 -0.77 -14.91 -26.55
CA SER A 86 -1.41 -14.31 -27.74
C SER A 86 -2.93 -14.52 -27.81
N HIS A 87 -3.48 -15.47 -27.04
CA HIS A 87 -4.94 -15.63 -26.91
C HIS A 87 -5.54 -14.58 -25.98
N ALA A 88 -4.85 -14.30 -24.88
CA ALA A 88 -5.32 -13.32 -23.90
C ALA A 88 -4.95 -11.88 -24.30
N PHE A 89 -3.82 -11.71 -25.00
CA PHE A 89 -3.24 -10.41 -25.41
C PHE A 89 -2.89 -10.40 -26.91
N PRO A 90 -3.89 -10.52 -27.80
CA PRO A 90 -3.67 -10.63 -29.24
C PRO A 90 -3.00 -9.40 -29.85
N SER A 91 -3.18 -8.20 -29.29
CA SER A 91 -2.54 -6.97 -29.75
C SER A 91 -1.11 -6.79 -29.22
N GLY A 92 -0.70 -7.62 -28.27
CA GLY A 92 0.57 -7.56 -27.59
C GLY A 92 0.66 -6.50 -26.48
N ILE A 93 1.69 -6.61 -25.65
CA ILE A 93 1.86 -5.70 -24.49
C ILE A 93 2.13 -4.24 -24.90
N PRO A 94 2.92 -3.93 -25.95
CA PRO A 94 3.11 -2.55 -26.38
C PRO A 94 1.80 -1.83 -26.71
N ALA A 95 0.91 -2.47 -27.45
CA ALA A 95 -0.38 -1.89 -27.82
C ALA A 95 -1.27 -1.68 -26.60
N LEU A 96 -1.22 -2.59 -25.62
CA LEU A 96 -1.94 -2.45 -24.35
C LEU A 96 -1.40 -1.30 -23.51
N ALA A 97 -0.07 -1.15 -23.43
CA ALA A 97 0.57 -0.02 -22.75
C ALA A 97 0.17 1.31 -23.39
N ASP A 98 0.21 1.42 -24.72
CA ASP A 98 -0.22 2.60 -25.46
C ASP A 98 -1.72 2.91 -25.20
N TYR A 99 -2.56 1.87 -25.12
CA TYR A 99 -3.97 2.04 -24.80
C TYR A 99 -4.15 2.68 -23.41
N VAL A 100 -3.48 2.16 -22.39
CA VAL A 100 -3.54 2.68 -21.02
C VAL A 100 -3.01 4.12 -20.96
N HIS A 101 -1.89 4.40 -21.63
CA HIS A 101 -1.31 5.75 -21.72
C HIS A 101 -2.24 6.73 -22.43
N SER A 102 -3.01 6.28 -23.42
CA SER A 102 -4.02 7.13 -24.09
C SER A 102 -5.09 7.64 -23.13
N ARG A 103 -5.34 6.93 -22.00
CA ARG A 103 -6.24 7.32 -20.89
C ARG A 103 -5.55 8.21 -19.86
N LYS A 104 -4.30 8.61 -20.06
CA LYS A 104 -3.46 9.36 -19.12
C LYS A 104 -3.16 8.56 -17.83
N LEU A 105 -3.20 7.24 -17.93
CA LEU A 105 -2.83 6.30 -16.87
C LEU A 105 -1.45 5.73 -17.13
N LYS A 106 -0.84 5.13 -16.14
CA LYS A 106 0.45 4.45 -16.18
C LYS A 106 0.24 2.94 -16.25
N PHE A 107 1.04 2.26 -17.05
CA PHE A 107 0.92 0.82 -17.25
C PHE A 107 1.97 0.04 -16.47
N GLY A 108 1.53 -0.99 -15.71
CA GLY A 108 2.42 -1.87 -14.97
C GLY A 108 2.32 -3.32 -15.39
N LEU A 109 3.43 -4.03 -15.26
CA LEU A 109 3.53 -5.47 -15.46
C LEU A 109 4.01 -6.18 -14.18
N SER A 110 3.84 -7.51 -14.15
CA SER A 110 4.45 -8.37 -13.16
C SER A 110 5.50 -9.29 -13.78
N SER A 111 6.53 -9.62 -12.98
CA SER A 111 7.47 -10.70 -13.21
C SER A 111 7.86 -11.33 -11.87
N ASP A 112 8.91 -12.16 -11.85
CA ASP A 112 9.32 -12.92 -10.67
C ASP A 112 10.85 -13.00 -10.60
N ALA A 113 11.40 -12.92 -9.39
CA ALA A 113 12.81 -13.11 -9.10
C ALA A 113 13.25 -14.59 -9.15
N GLY A 114 12.42 -15.46 -9.66
CA GLY A 114 12.67 -16.87 -9.87
C GLY A 114 12.66 -17.25 -11.34
N PHE A 115 12.89 -18.54 -11.62
CA PHE A 115 12.83 -19.11 -12.97
C PHE A 115 11.41 -19.09 -13.55
N LYS A 116 10.41 -19.15 -12.68
CA LYS A 116 8.99 -19.09 -13.03
C LYS A 116 8.24 -18.20 -12.05
N THR A 117 7.17 -17.59 -12.54
CA THR A 117 6.21 -16.87 -11.69
C THR A 117 5.45 -17.83 -10.77
N CYS A 118 4.71 -17.30 -9.80
CA CYS A 118 3.87 -18.10 -8.91
C CYS A 118 2.80 -18.90 -9.65
N ALA A 119 2.34 -18.43 -10.81
CA ALA A 119 1.46 -19.16 -11.70
C ALA A 119 2.16 -20.16 -12.62
N GLY A 120 3.50 -20.27 -12.56
CA GLY A 120 4.30 -21.19 -13.36
C GLY A 120 4.67 -20.65 -14.77
N ARG A 121 4.46 -19.35 -15.02
CA ARG A 121 4.84 -18.65 -16.23
C ARG A 121 6.35 -18.33 -16.21
N PRO A 122 7.00 -17.94 -17.35
CA PRO A 122 8.40 -17.54 -17.34
C PRO A 122 8.69 -16.42 -16.35
N GLY A 123 9.65 -16.62 -15.46
CA GLY A 123 10.19 -15.58 -14.55
C GLY A 123 11.44 -14.93 -15.13
N SER A 124 12.04 -13.99 -14.39
CA SER A 124 13.16 -13.17 -14.86
C SER A 124 14.52 -13.61 -14.36
N LEU A 125 14.62 -14.62 -13.47
CA LEU A 125 15.91 -15.07 -12.93
C LEU A 125 16.86 -15.52 -14.07
N GLY A 126 17.98 -14.81 -14.19
CA GLY A 126 18.97 -15.00 -15.28
C GLY A 126 18.64 -14.25 -16.58
N TYR A 127 17.52 -13.51 -16.61
CA TYR A 127 17.07 -12.71 -17.77
C TYR A 127 16.81 -11.24 -17.41
N GLU A 128 17.22 -10.78 -16.24
CA GLU A 128 16.86 -9.48 -15.67
C GLU A 128 17.17 -8.32 -16.63
N THR A 129 18.34 -8.33 -17.24
CA THR A 129 18.74 -7.28 -18.19
C THR A 129 17.88 -7.29 -19.47
N ILE A 130 17.55 -8.47 -19.99
CA ILE A 130 16.71 -8.60 -21.19
C ILE A 130 15.30 -8.14 -20.88
N ASP A 131 14.76 -8.58 -19.74
CA ASP A 131 13.38 -8.25 -19.32
C ASP A 131 13.23 -6.77 -18.97
N ALA A 132 14.21 -6.18 -18.28
CA ALA A 132 14.21 -4.74 -17.99
C ALA A 132 14.22 -3.90 -19.28
N ASN A 133 15.07 -4.25 -20.25
CA ASN A 133 15.11 -3.57 -21.54
C ASN A 133 13.80 -3.78 -22.34
N THR A 134 13.21 -4.98 -22.24
CA THR A 134 11.93 -5.27 -22.86
C THR A 134 10.81 -4.43 -22.24
N CYS A 135 10.72 -4.36 -20.91
CA CYS A 135 9.77 -3.49 -20.21
C CYS A 135 9.96 -2.02 -20.61
N ALA A 136 11.22 -1.54 -20.68
CA ALA A 136 11.51 -0.17 -21.10
C ALA A 136 11.06 0.09 -22.54
N SER A 137 11.32 -0.84 -23.48
CA SER A 137 10.90 -0.73 -24.87
C SER A 137 9.38 -0.75 -25.07
N TRP A 138 8.64 -1.39 -24.17
CA TRP A 138 7.19 -1.45 -24.15
C TRP A 138 6.53 -0.30 -23.38
N ASN A 139 7.31 0.69 -22.95
CA ASN A 139 6.84 1.82 -22.17
C ASN A 139 6.17 1.44 -20.83
N VAL A 140 6.61 0.37 -20.17
CA VAL A 140 6.14 -0.02 -18.85
C VAL A 140 6.58 1.02 -17.81
N ASP A 141 5.69 1.40 -16.88
CA ASP A 141 5.91 2.40 -15.83
C ASP A 141 6.09 1.79 -14.45
N TYR A 142 5.71 0.52 -14.27
CA TYR A 142 5.69 -0.17 -12.98
C TYR A 142 6.00 -1.65 -13.17
N LEU A 143 6.91 -2.19 -12.38
CA LEU A 143 7.21 -3.62 -12.35
C LEU A 143 6.93 -4.18 -10.95
N LYS A 144 5.92 -5.05 -10.82
CA LYS A 144 5.75 -5.94 -9.68
C LYS A 144 6.73 -7.11 -9.84
N TYR A 145 7.50 -7.41 -8.80
CA TYR A 145 8.53 -8.46 -8.87
C TYR A 145 8.36 -9.44 -7.72
N ASP A 146 7.84 -10.62 -8.02
CA ASP A 146 7.47 -11.65 -7.04
C ASP A 146 8.66 -12.55 -6.65
N ASN A 147 8.44 -13.56 -5.79
CA ASN A 147 9.48 -14.35 -5.12
C ASN A 147 9.29 -15.87 -5.23
N CYS A 148 8.59 -16.35 -6.25
CA CYS A 148 8.34 -17.79 -6.46
C CYS A 148 9.50 -18.49 -7.20
N ASN A 149 9.54 -19.80 -7.13
CA ASN A 149 10.39 -20.67 -7.93
C ASN A 149 11.87 -20.23 -8.06
N THR A 150 12.47 -19.86 -6.94
CA THR A 150 13.82 -19.29 -6.83
C THR A 150 14.88 -20.39 -6.92
N ASP A 151 16.14 -20.00 -7.07
CA ASP A 151 17.32 -20.87 -6.98
C ASP A 151 17.80 -21.11 -5.53
N GLY A 152 17.06 -20.59 -4.54
CA GLY A 152 17.43 -20.64 -3.12
C GLY A 152 18.30 -19.48 -2.66
N THR A 153 18.73 -18.59 -3.54
CA THR A 153 19.42 -17.34 -3.18
C THR A 153 18.44 -16.40 -2.47
N ILE A 154 18.88 -15.70 -1.43
CA ILE A 154 18.04 -14.78 -0.64
C ILE A 154 17.61 -13.55 -1.46
N PRO A 155 16.45 -12.96 -1.17
CA PRO A 155 15.94 -11.76 -1.86
C PRO A 155 16.91 -10.58 -1.86
N GLU A 156 17.61 -10.34 -0.75
CA GLU A 156 18.60 -9.25 -0.63
C GLU A 156 19.70 -9.33 -1.71
N VAL A 157 19.97 -10.50 -2.26
CA VAL A 157 20.95 -10.71 -3.36
C VAL A 157 20.29 -10.64 -4.73
N ARG A 158 19.08 -11.22 -4.91
CA ARG A 158 18.41 -11.34 -6.21
C ARG A 158 17.75 -10.05 -6.69
N TYR A 159 17.06 -9.33 -5.78
CA TYR A 159 16.30 -8.12 -6.15
C TYR A 159 17.18 -6.96 -6.66
N PRO A 160 18.39 -6.72 -6.09
CA PRO A 160 19.30 -5.71 -6.64
C PRO A 160 19.69 -5.93 -8.10
N VAL A 161 19.73 -7.17 -8.59
CA VAL A 161 20.06 -7.48 -9.99
C VAL A 161 18.99 -6.88 -10.93
N MET A 162 17.71 -7.04 -10.61
CA MET A 162 16.63 -6.42 -11.38
C MET A 162 16.62 -4.89 -11.24
N ARG A 163 16.85 -4.34 -10.03
CA ARG A 163 17.00 -2.89 -9.83
C ARG A 163 18.06 -2.31 -10.76
N ASP A 164 19.24 -2.93 -10.80
CA ASP A 164 20.38 -2.45 -11.60
C ASP A 164 20.06 -2.55 -13.11
N ALA A 165 19.37 -3.61 -13.52
CA ALA A 165 18.91 -3.79 -14.89
C ALA A 165 17.86 -2.72 -15.29
N LEU A 166 16.90 -2.42 -14.42
CA LEU A 166 15.91 -1.37 -14.63
C LEU A 166 16.58 0.01 -14.73
N ASN A 167 17.50 0.33 -13.83
CA ASN A 167 18.26 1.57 -13.89
C ASN A 167 19.08 1.70 -15.18
N ALA A 168 19.70 0.62 -15.64
CA ALA A 168 20.49 0.60 -16.87
C ALA A 168 19.62 0.72 -18.14
N SER A 169 18.33 0.41 -18.08
CA SER A 169 17.40 0.52 -19.22
C SER A 169 17.14 1.96 -19.66
N GLY A 170 17.45 2.94 -18.79
CA GLY A 170 17.29 4.37 -19.05
C GLY A 170 15.85 4.88 -18.95
N ARG A 171 14.86 4.00 -18.61
CA ARG A 171 13.47 4.39 -18.36
C ARG A 171 13.18 4.35 -16.87
N PRO A 172 12.57 5.40 -16.28
CA PRO A 172 12.06 5.33 -14.91
C PRO A 172 10.90 4.32 -14.81
N ILE A 173 11.10 3.23 -14.08
CA ILE A 173 10.10 2.18 -13.83
C ILE A 173 9.98 2.01 -12.34
N PHE A 174 8.76 2.19 -11.80
CA PHE A 174 8.50 1.97 -10.37
C PHE A 174 8.73 0.50 -10.03
N PHE A 175 9.72 0.20 -9.19
CA PHE A 175 10.09 -1.16 -8.82
C PHE A 175 9.40 -1.57 -7.51
N SER A 176 8.41 -2.45 -7.60
CA SER A 176 7.62 -2.96 -6.48
C SER A 176 8.00 -4.39 -6.16
N MET A 177 8.70 -4.57 -5.05
CA MET A 177 9.20 -5.87 -4.60
C MET A 177 8.15 -6.65 -3.82
N ARG A 178 8.10 -7.98 -4.04
CA ARG A 178 7.11 -8.89 -3.44
C ARG A 178 7.78 -10.09 -2.77
N GLU A 179 8.81 -9.83 -1.97
CA GLU A 179 9.60 -10.83 -1.25
C GLU A 179 8.91 -11.42 -0.01
N TRP A 180 7.65 -11.07 0.24
CA TRP A 180 6.76 -11.58 1.31
C TRP A 180 7.28 -11.39 2.74
N GLY A 181 8.15 -10.41 2.97
CA GLY A 181 8.77 -10.16 4.27
C GLY A 181 9.95 -11.09 4.60
N VAL A 182 10.39 -11.90 3.64
CA VAL A 182 11.56 -12.76 3.81
C VAL A 182 12.82 -11.91 3.95
N ASP A 183 13.72 -12.30 4.84
CA ASP A 183 14.99 -11.61 5.13
C ASP A 183 14.83 -10.15 5.62
N THR A 184 13.73 -9.84 6.29
CA THR A 184 13.49 -8.55 6.93
C THR A 184 13.72 -7.35 5.99
N PRO A 185 12.89 -7.19 4.94
CA PRO A 185 13.10 -6.21 3.86
C PRO A 185 13.21 -4.77 4.36
N ALA A 186 12.62 -4.44 5.48
CA ALA A 186 12.75 -3.11 6.10
C ALA A 186 14.21 -2.68 6.37
N LEU A 187 15.16 -3.61 6.42
CA LEU A 187 16.57 -3.31 6.66
C LEU A 187 17.36 -3.01 5.37
N TRP A 188 16.88 -3.47 4.21
CA TRP A 188 17.63 -3.38 2.95
C TRP A 188 16.80 -2.89 1.75
N ALA A 189 15.49 -3.10 1.76
CA ALA A 189 14.64 -2.90 0.58
C ALA A 189 14.54 -1.44 0.13
N ALA A 190 14.65 -0.47 1.05
CA ALA A 190 14.60 0.96 0.72
C ALA A 190 15.70 1.40 -0.28
N ASN A 191 16.83 0.66 -0.31
CA ASN A 191 17.92 0.92 -1.26
C ASN A 191 17.75 0.18 -2.58
N VAL A 192 16.73 -0.67 -2.70
CA VAL A 192 16.57 -1.60 -3.83
C VAL A 192 15.34 -1.27 -4.65
N GLY A 193 14.20 -0.99 -4.03
CA GLY A 193 12.96 -0.73 -4.73
C GLY A 193 12.17 0.44 -4.15
N ASN A 194 11.19 0.90 -4.90
CA ASN A 194 10.31 2.01 -4.49
C ASN A 194 9.27 1.54 -3.48
N SER A 195 9.02 0.22 -3.42
CA SER A 195 8.10 -0.40 -2.48
C SER A 195 8.43 -1.88 -2.27
N TRP A 196 8.04 -2.41 -1.11
CA TRP A 196 8.27 -3.83 -0.75
C TRP A 196 7.16 -4.39 0.10
N ARG A 197 7.07 -5.71 0.23
CA ARG A 197 6.10 -6.41 1.07
C ARG A 197 6.71 -6.85 2.38
N THR A 198 5.85 -6.95 3.37
CA THR A 198 6.23 -7.47 4.70
C THR A 198 5.56 -8.80 5.02
N LYS A 199 4.63 -9.26 4.18
CA LYS A 199 3.87 -10.51 4.38
C LYS A 199 3.29 -11.09 3.09
N GLY A 200 2.64 -12.27 3.20
CA GLY A 200 1.84 -12.93 2.17
C GLY A 200 0.62 -12.12 1.71
N ASP A 201 -0.15 -12.66 0.76
CA ASP A 201 -1.31 -11.96 0.17
C ASP A 201 -2.43 -11.76 1.20
N ILE A 202 -3.13 -10.65 1.06
CA ILE A 202 -4.40 -10.41 1.73
C ILE A 202 -5.49 -11.24 1.08
N GLN A 203 -6.49 -11.62 1.86
CA GLN A 203 -7.72 -12.25 1.41
C GLN A 203 -8.89 -11.37 1.78
N ASP A 204 -9.97 -11.42 1.00
CA ASP A 204 -11.16 -10.62 1.22
C ASP A 204 -11.97 -11.12 2.43
N ASN A 205 -11.41 -10.92 3.62
CA ASN A 205 -12.06 -11.16 4.90
C ASN A 205 -11.40 -10.34 6.01
N TRP A 206 -12.19 -10.03 7.04
CA TRP A 206 -11.78 -9.22 8.18
C TRP A 206 -10.51 -9.72 8.88
N ASN A 207 -10.41 -11.03 9.12
CA ASN A 207 -9.26 -11.60 9.84
C ASN A 207 -7.95 -11.42 9.06
N SER A 208 -7.98 -11.62 7.75
CA SER A 208 -6.81 -11.42 6.89
C SER A 208 -6.41 -9.95 6.84
N MET A 209 -7.39 -9.04 6.75
CA MET A 209 -7.16 -7.60 6.77
C MET A 209 -6.50 -7.17 8.09
N MET A 210 -7.08 -7.55 9.24
CA MET A 210 -6.55 -7.22 10.54
C MET A 210 -5.18 -7.84 10.80
N PHE A 211 -4.95 -9.08 10.36
CA PHE A 211 -3.64 -9.72 10.47
C PHE A 211 -2.55 -8.94 9.73
N ASN A 212 -2.84 -8.41 8.55
CA ASN A 212 -1.89 -7.55 7.81
C ASN A 212 -1.62 -6.24 8.58
N ILE A 213 -2.64 -5.61 9.15
CA ILE A 213 -2.50 -4.40 9.96
C ILE A 213 -1.71 -4.65 11.25
N ASP A 214 -1.91 -5.79 11.91
CA ASP A 214 -1.22 -6.10 13.17
C ASP A 214 0.30 -6.22 13.03
N ILE A 215 0.77 -6.62 11.85
CA ILE A 215 2.20 -6.74 11.54
C ILE A 215 2.79 -5.42 11.06
N PHE A 216 1.95 -4.53 10.59
CA PHE A 216 2.30 -3.27 9.97
C PHE A 216 3.19 -2.36 10.84
N HIS A 217 3.02 -2.36 12.16
CA HIS A 217 3.79 -1.48 13.06
C HIS A 217 5.30 -1.77 13.10
N LEU A 218 5.73 -2.86 12.49
CA LEU A 218 7.13 -3.26 12.41
C LEU A 218 7.79 -2.80 11.11
N PHE A 219 7.03 -2.69 9.98
CA PHE A 219 7.62 -2.46 8.65
C PHE A 219 6.55 -1.98 7.64
N TYR A 220 6.96 -1.40 6.50
CA TYR A 220 6.08 -0.96 5.40
C TYR A 220 5.43 -2.16 4.69
N THR A 221 4.09 -2.21 4.61
CA THR A 221 3.35 -3.29 3.95
C THR A 221 2.81 -2.86 2.60
N PHE A 222 2.88 -3.77 1.61
CA PHE A 222 2.27 -3.57 0.31
C PHE A 222 1.33 -4.72 -0.01
N VAL A 223 0.05 -4.54 0.30
CA VAL A 223 -1.00 -5.48 -0.06
C VAL A 223 -2.07 -4.71 -0.83
N VAL A 224 -2.61 -5.30 -1.88
CA VAL A 224 -3.71 -4.77 -2.67
C VAL A 224 -4.95 -4.61 -1.78
N LEU A 225 -5.80 -3.61 -2.08
CA LEU A 225 -7.07 -3.41 -1.38
C LEU A 225 -8.09 -4.45 -1.82
N GLU A 226 -8.80 -5.06 -0.86
CA GLU A 226 -9.90 -6.00 -1.13
C GLU A 226 -11.26 -5.31 -1.25
N ILE A 227 -11.30 -4.00 -1.14
CA ILE A 227 -12.53 -3.20 -1.11
C ILE A 227 -13.34 -3.41 -2.38
N GLY A 228 -14.58 -3.92 -2.22
CA GLY A 228 -15.49 -4.19 -3.32
C GLY A 228 -15.47 -5.62 -3.86
N ASN A 229 -14.67 -6.54 -3.31
CA ASN A 229 -14.66 -7.96 -3.70
C ASN A 229 -15.80 -8.78 -3.08
N GLY A 230 -16.47 -8.29 -2.02
CA GLY A 230 -17.71 -8.85 -1.47
C GLY A 230 -17.56 -9.81 -0.28
N GLY A 231 -16.34 -10.03 0.23
CA GLY A 231 -16.09 -10.90 1.39
C GLY A 231 -16.14 -10.18 2.75
N MET A 232 -16.25 -8.84 2.74
CA MET A 232 -16.41 -8.00 3.93
C MET A 232 -17.64 -7.09 3.79
N THR A 233 -18.14 -6.58 4.92
CA THR A 233 -19.22 -5.59 4.93
C THR A 233 -18.70 -4.21 4.49
N ASP A 234 -19.61 -3.30 4.10
CA ASP A 234 -19.25 -1.92 3.74
C ASP A 234 -18.51 -1.20 4.87
N ALA A 235 -18.90 -1.40 6.14
CA ALA A 235 -18.22 -0.82 7.29
C ALA A 235 -16.81 -1.36 7.48
N GLU A 236 -16.58 -2.64 7.22
CA GLU A 236 -15.26 -3.25 7.24
C GLU A 236 -14.39 -2.72 6.09
N TYR A 237 -14.96 -2.51 4.90
CA TYR A 237 -14.26 -1.90 3.78
C TYR A 237 -13.86 -0.44 4.05
N VAL A 238 -14.73 0.36 4.64
CA VAL A 238 -14.39 1.74 5.10
C VAL A 238 -13.24 1.69 6.11
N THR A 239 -13.28 0.76 7.06
CA THR A 239 -12.21 0.57 8.04
C THR A 239 -10.92 0.14 7.37
N HIS A 240 -10.98 -0.82 6.45
CA HIS A 240 -9.84 -1.28 5.66
C HIS A 240 -9.15 -0.11 4.92
N PHE A 241 -9.93 0.71 4.20
CA PHE A 241 -9.41 1.88 3.49
C PHE A 241 -8.73 2.88 4.42
N SER A 242 -9.37 3.19 5.54
CA SER A 242 -8.86 4.14 6.54
C SER A 242 -7.56 3.65 7.17
N LEU A 243 -7.48 2.36 7.51
CA LEU A 243 -6.27 1.76 8.08
C LEU A 243 -5.11 1.72 7.09
N TRP A 244 -5.37 1.39 5.81
CA TRP A 244 -4.35 1.47 4.75
C TRP A 244 -3.84 2.88 4.57
N ALA A 245 -4.73 3.87 4.57
CA ALA A 245 -4.34 5.27 4.42
C ALA A 245 -3.44 5.76 5.56
N ILE A 246 -3.83 5.51 6.81
CA ILE A 246 -3.04 5.89 8.00
C ILE A 246 -1.70 5.17 8.01
N SER A 247 -1.67 3.95 7.54
CA SER A 247 -0.49 3.12 7.45
C SER A 247 0.46 3.50 6.32
N LYS A 248 0.12 4.49 5.48
CA LYS A 248 0.88 4.83 4.27
C LYS A 248 1.08 3.62 3.33
N ALA A 249 0.13 2.69 3.35
CA ALA A 249 0.14 1.57 2.42
C ALA A 249 -0.30 2.03 1.02
N PRO A 250 0.14 1.38 -0.06
CA PRO A 250 -0.35 1.65 -1.40
C PRO A 250 -1.86 1.47 -1.49
N LEU A 251 -2.51 2.40 -2.16
CA LEU A 251 -3.93 2.30 -2.47
C LEU A 251 -4.09 1.66 -3.86
N LEU A 252 -3.85 0.35 -3.94
CA LEU A 252 -4.03 -0.45 -5.16
C LEU A 252 -5.37 -1.18 -5.08
N ILE A 253 -6.34 -0.78 -5.89
CA ILE A 253 -7.67 -1.39 -5.97
C ILE A 253 -7.54 -2.81 -6.52
N GLY A 254 -8.19 -3.79 -5.88
CA GLY A 254 -8.14 -5.20 -6.28
C GLY A 254 -9.46 -5.77 -6.80
N CYS A 255 -10.54 -4.98 -6.82
CA CYS A 255 -11.85 -5.43 -7.33
C CYS A 255 -12.03 -5.15 -8.83
N ASP A 256 -13.11 -5.67 -9.41
CA ASP A 256 -13.56 -5.29 -10.75
C ASP A 256 -14.16 -3.88 -10.73
N VAL A 257 -13.42 -2.93 -11.29
CA VAL A 257 -13.84 -1.51 -11.33
C VAL A 257 -15.06 -1.32 -12.21
N THR A 258 -15.29 -2.18 -13.19
CA THR A 258 -16.44 -2.08 -14.11
C THR A 258 -17.78 -2.38 -13.44
N ASN A 259 -17.75 -3.05 -12.28
CA ASN A 259 -18.93 -3.46 -11.51
C ASN A 259 -18.92 -2.95 -10.07
N MET A 260 -18.40 -1.76 -9.85
CA MET A 260 -18.22 -1.18 -8.52
C MET A 260 -19.52 -0.63 -7.96
N SER A 261 -19.84 -0.92 -6.69
CA SER A 261 -20.99 -0.32 -6.00
C SER A 261 -20.76 1.18 -5.72
N ALA A 262 -21.83 1.94 -5.52
CA ALA A 262 -21.75 3.35 -5.16
C ALA A 262 -21.03 3.55 -3.81
N VAL A 263 -21.22 2.64 -2.85
CA VAL A 263 -20.54 2.66 -1.55
C VAL A 263 -19.04 2.40 -1.71
N THR A 264 -18.67 1.39 -2.48
CA THR A 264 -17.28 1.10 -2.81
C THR A 264 -16.60 2.31 -3.46
N LEU A 265 -17.25 2.91 -4.47
CA LEU A 265 -16.74 4.08 -5.16
C LEU A 265 -16.55 5.27 -4.20
N SER A 266 -17.55 5.57 -3.36
CA SER A 266 -17.48 6.67 -2.40
C SER A 266 -16.37 6.46 -1.35
N THR A 267 -16.15 5.20 -0.94
CA THR A 267 -15.05 4.85 -0.04
C THR A 267 -13.69 5.10 -0.68
N LEU A 268 -13.48 4.58 -1.89
CA LEU A 268 -12.20 4.67 -2.60
C LEU A 268 -11.88 6.09 -3.11
N THR A 269 -12.88 6.95 -3.27
CA THR A 269 -12.69 8.35 -3.70
C THR A 269 -12.77 9.36 -2.56
N ASN A 270 -12.79 8.91 -1.29
CA ASN A 270 -12.84 9.81 -0.15
C ASN A 270 -11.58 10.70 -0.10
N PRO A 271 -11.71 12.02 -0.34
CA PRO A 271 -10.54 12.89 -0.50
C PRO A 271 -9.78 13.09 0.82
N GLU A 272 -10.44 13.04 1.97
CA GLU A 272 -9.80 13.22 3.27
C GLU A 272 -8.92 12.01 3.61
N VAL A 273 -9.41 10.81 3.35
CA VAL A 273 -8.66 9.57 3.58
C VAL A 273 -7.47 9.48 2.61
N ILE A 274 -7.68 9.83 1.34
CA ILE A 274 -6.61 9.89 0.34
C ILE A 274 -5.56 10.93 0.75
N ALA A 275 -5.95 12.10 1.21
CA ALA A 275 -5.02 13.14 1.65
C ALA A 275 -4.12 12.68 2.81
N ILE A 276 -4.66 11.89 3.76
CA ILE A 276 -3.86 11.26 4.82
C ILE A 276 -2.82 10.31 4.23
N ASN A 277 -3.22 9.48 3.26
CA ASN A 277 -2.29 8.54 2.61
C ASN A 277 -1.20 9.27 1.81
N GLN A 278 -1.57 10.32 1.08
CA GLN A 278 -0.72 11.05 0.16
C GLN A 278 0.02 12.24 0.80
N ASP A 279 -0.07 12.41 2.12
CA ASP A 279 0.69 13.43 2.84
C ASP A 279 2.21 13.25 2.60
N PRO A 280 2.89 14.28 2.06
CA PRO A 280 4.31 14.20 1.67
C PRO A 280 5.28 14.05 2.85
N LEU A 281 4.83 14.28 4.09
CA LEU A 281 5.64 14.00 5.28
C LEU A 281 5.90 12.50 5.46
N GLY A 282 5.08 11.63 4.85
CA GLY A 282 5.28 10.18 4.87
C GLY A 282 5.18 9.53 6.25
N ILE A 283 4.67 10.24 7.26
CA ILE A 283 4.60 9.72 8.63
C ILE A 283 3.47 8.72 8.75
N GLN A 284 3.82 7.49 9.11
CA GLN A 284 2.86 6.43 9.35
C GLN A 284 2.20 6.54 10.73
N GLY A 285 0.91 6.20 10.80
CA GLY A 285 0.25 5.91 12.06
C GLY A 285 0.87 4.69 12.76
N LYS A 286 0.94 4.72 14.07
CA LYS A 286 1.45 3.59 14.87
C LYS A 286 0.31 3.00 15.68
N LYS A 287 0.16 1.66 15.61
CA LYS A 287 -0.71 0.93 16.51
C LYS A 287 -0.11 0.99 17.91
N VAL A 288 -0.86 1.53 18.87
CA VAL A 288 -0.49 1.49 20.29
C VAL A 288 -1.31 0.38 20.95
N ALA A 289 -0.66 -0.73 21.28
CA ALA A 289 -1.30 -1.81 22.02
C ALA A 289 -1.22 -1.54 23.52
N PHE A 290 -2.37 -1.62 24.21
CA PHE A 290 -2.41 -1.66 25.66
C PHE A 290 -2.57 -3.09 26.14
N ALA A 291 -1.52 -3.64 26.71
CA ALA A 291 -1.64 -4.78 27.60
C ALA A 291 -2.02 -4.24 29.00
N SER A 292 -3.31 -4.10 29.31
CA SER A 292 -3.77 -3.89 30.66
C SER A 292 -4.40 -5.18 31.17
N SER A 293 -3.79 -5.77 32.19
CA SER A 293 -4.37 -6.87 32.96
C SER A 293 -5.70 -6.51 33.64
N ARG A 294 -6.11 -5.23 33.58
CA ARG A 294 -7.36 -4.72 34.15
C ARG A 294 -8.55 -4.70 33.18
N PHE A 295 -8.32 -4.87 31.86
CA PHE A 295 -9.40 -4.81 30.86
C PHE A 295 -9.24 -5.92 29.80
N PRO A 296 -9.63 -7.17 30.11
CA PRO A 296 -9.44 -8.29 29.20
C PRO A 296 -10.28 -8.23 27.89
N ASN A 297 -11.17 -7.25 27.75
CA ASN A 297 -12.08 -7.08 26.60
C ASN A 297 -11.88 -5.76 25.85
N VAL A 298 -10.73 -5.11 25.95
CA VAL A 298 -10.49 -3.85 25.22
C VAL A 298 -9.97 -4.19 23.81
N SER A 299 -10.76 -3.86 22.81
CA SER A 299 -10.36 -3.89 21.40
C SER A 299 -9.19 -2.92 21.16
N THR A 300 -8.37 -3.27 20.19
CA THR A 300 -7.16 -2.53 19.79
C THR A 300 -7.50 -1.10 19.37
N GLU A 301 -6.84 -0.12 19.96
CA GLU A 301 -7.01 1.31 19.63
C GLU A 301 -5.99 1.73 18.56
N ILE A 302 -6.45 2.52 17.57
CA ILE A 302 -5.59 3.17 16.59
C ILE A 302 -5.50 4.65 16.96
N VAL A 303 -4.31 5.14 17.17
CA VAL A 303 -4.06 6.55 17.49
C VAL A 303 -3.25 7.19 16.40
N VAL A 304 -3.79 8.24 15.79
CA VAL A 304 -3.02 9.15 14.93
C VAL A 304 -2.37 10.19 15.84
N ALA A 305 -1.05 10.11 15.98
CA ALA A 305 -0.30 11.09 16.77
C ALA A 305 0.70 11.82 15.87
N ASN A 306 0.66 13.15 15.92
CA ASN A 306 1.77 13.95 15.43
C ASN A 306 2.92 13.76 16.43
N CYS A 307 3.94 12.99 16.06
CA CYS A 307 5.11 12.74 16.89
C CYS A 307 6.00 13.99 16.92
N SER A 308 5.65 14.99 17.72
CA SER A 308 6.67 15.94 18.14
C SER A 308 7.66 15.20 19.06
N THR A 309 8.94 15.25 18.72
CA THR A 309 10.06 14.61 19.42
C THR A 309 10.33 15.18 20.83
N SER A 310 9.38 15.88 21.42
CA SER A 310 9.52 16.41 22.77
C SER A 310 9.25 15.30 23.78
N SER A 311 10.32 14.85 24.43
CA SER A 311 10.37 13.85 25.50
C SER A 311 9.56 14.21 26.78
N LYS A 312 8.71 15.21 26.73
CA LYS A 312 7.92 15.75 27.86
C LYS A 312 6.41 15.51 27.81
N ILE A 313 5.90 14.85 26.74
CA ILE A 313 4.47 14.56 26.65
C ILE A 313 4.19 13.21 27.29
N GLU A 314 3.39 13.20 28.36
CA GLU A 314 2.91 11.94 28.95
C GLU A 314 2.21 11.08 27.88
N PRO A 315 2.57 9.79 27.74
CA PRO A 315 1.98 8.92 26.71
C PRO A 315 0.44 8.87 26.72
N LYS A 316 -0.18 9.04 27.89
CA LYS A 316 -1.65 9.05 28.06
C LYS A 316 -2.35 10.23 27.38
N ARG A 317 -1.65 11.33 27.09
CA ARG A 317 -2.26 12.52 26.45
C ARG A 317 -2.60 12.32 24.97
N LEU A 318 -2.03 11.28 24.35
CA LEU A 318 -2.20 10.98 22.94
C LEU A 318 -3.06 9.72 22.69
N GLN A 319 -3.79 9.26 23.72
CA GLN A 319 -4.51 8.01 23.68
C GLN A 319 -6.03 8.23 23.74
N TRP A 320 -6.75 7.53 22.85
CA TRP A 320 -8.19 7.58 22.73
C TRP A 320 -8.78 6.18 22.91
N ILE A 321 -9.93 6.09 23.57
CA ILE A 321 -10.63 4.84 23.84
C ILE A 321 -12.00 4.93 23.18
N TYR A 322 -12.26 4.03 22.24
CA TYR A 322 -13.62 3.84 21.73
C TYR A 322 -14.41 3.00 22.72
N ASN A 323 -15.56 3.51 23.14
CA ASN A 323 -16.49 2.79 23.98
C ASN A 323 -17.63 2.20 23.14
N SER A 324 -17.59 0.88 22.93
CA SER A 324 -18.58 0.16 22.12
C SER A 324 -20.00 0.12 22.73
N GLN A 325 -20.16 0.41 24.02
CA GLN A 325 -21.47 0.43 24.66
C GLN A 325 -22.27 1.70 24.34
N ASP A 326 -21.59 2.83 24.17
CA ASP A 326 -22.23 4.12 23.90
C ASP A 326 -21.73 4.81 22.63
N GLY A 327 -20.82 4.18 21.90
CA GLY A 327 -20.30 4.68 20.63
C GLY A 327 -19.39 5.91 20.74
N THR A 328 -18.92 6.27 21.93
CA THR A 328 -18.10 7.46 22.13
C THR A 328 -16.61 7.19 21.99
N ILE A 329 -15.86 8.19 21.52
CA ILE A 329 -14.39 8.19 21.53
C ILE A 329 -13.95 9.04 22.73
N ARG A 330 -13.19 8.46 23.65
CA ARG A 330 -12.79 9.10 24.91
C ARG A 330 -11.28 9.21 25.06
N SER A 331 -10.81 10.33 25.64
CA SER A 331 -9.42 10.47 26.03
C SER A 331 -9.03 9.47 27.13
N ALA A 332 -7.92 8.77 26.97
CA ALA A 332 -7.39 7.88 28.00
C ALA A 332 -6.92 8.61 29.26
N LEU A 333 -6.56 9.89 29.14
CA LEU A 333 -6.04 10.70 30.23
C LEU A 333 -7.13 11.08 31.25
N ASN A 334 -8.27 11.57 30.77
CA ASN A 334 -9.32 12.16 31.61
C ASN A 334 -10.73 11.66 31.30
N ARG A 335 -10.88 10.66 30.44
CA ARG A 335 -12.15 10.05 30.03
C ARG A 335 -13.14 11.00 29.37
N ARG A 336 -12.73 12.20 28.99
CA ARG A 336 -13.58 13.13 28.24
C ARG A 336 -13.79 12.65 26.81
N CYS A 337 -14.96 12.92 26.27
CA CYS A 337 -15.33 12.54 24.91
C CYS A 337 -14.78 13.51 23.86
N LEU A 338 -14.44 12.95 22.72
CA LEU A 338 -14.18 13.71 21.52
C LEU A 338 -15.51 14.26 20.99
N SER A 339 -15.61 15.57 20.82
CA SER A 339 -16.83 16.25 20.39
C SER A 339 -16.53 17.29 19.33
N ILE A 340 -17.49 17.56 18.45
CA ILE A 340 -17.42 18.71 17.56
C ILE A 340 -17.86 19.95 18.34
N ASN A 341 -17.07 21.00 18.35
CA ASN A 341 -17.35 22.22 19.09
C ASN A 341 -18.69 22.83 18.66
N ASN A 342 -19.59 23.03 19.65
CA ASN A 342 -20.94 23.54 19.45
C ASN A 342 -21.80 22.75 18.43
N CYS A 343 -21.54 21.43 18.25
CA CYS A 343 -22.23 20.59 17.28
C CYS A 343 -22.23 21.15 15.85
N SER A 344 -21.19 21.88 15.49
CA SER A 344 -21.08 22.50 14.16
C SER A 344 -21.05 21.47 13.06
N THR A 345 -21.85 21.65 12.02
CA THR A 345 -21.84 20.83 10.80
C THR A 345 -21.05 21.51 9.68
N VAL A 346 -20.35 22.60 9.99
CA VAL A 346 -19.56 23.34 9.00
C VAL A 346 -18.20 22.65 8.81
N GLU A 347 -17.74 22.57 7.58
CA GLU A 347 -16.41 22.08 7.22
C GLU A 347 -15.33 22.86 7.98
N GLY A 348 -14.36 22.17 8.58
CA GLY A 348 -13.31 22.78 9.41
C GLY A 348 -13.74 23.03 10.85
N ALA A 349 -14.87 22.49 11.32
CA ALA A 349 -15.31 22.61 12.71
C ALA A 349 -14.27 22.04 13.68
N THR A 350 -14.01 22.79 14.77
CA THR A 350 -13.00 22.41 15.77
C THR A 350 -13.46 21.21 16.58
N ILE A 351 -12.59 20.22 16.71
CA ILE A 351 -12.78 19.08 17.61
C ILE A 351 -12.27 19.47 19.00
N VAL A 352 -13.08 19.20 20.02
CA VAL A 352 -12.81 19.55 21.41
C VAL A 352 -13.02 18.35 22.34
N LEU A 353 -12.43 18.43 23.53
CA LEU A 353 -12.71 17.50 24.64
C LEU A 353 -13.80 18.05 25.52
N SER A 354 -14.94 17.37 25.56
CA SER A 354 -16.09 17.72 26.43
C SER A 354 -16.43 16.60 27.42
N GLU A 355 -17.37 16.86 28.33
CA GLU A 355 -17.97 15.77 29.09
C GLU A 355 -18.76 14.86 28.17
N CYS A 356 -18.83 13.56 28.53
CA CYS A 356 -19.56 12.58 27.72
C CYS A 356 -21.06 12.69 27.97
N HIS A 357 -21.81 13.09 26.96
CA HIS A 357 -23.28 13.17 27.00
C HIS A 357 -23.86 11.88 26.38
N ILE A 358 -24.31 10.97 27.23
CA ILE A 358 -24.69 9.61 26.80
C ILE A 358 -26.16 9.52 26.35
N ASN A 359 -27.04 10.44 26.83
CA ASN A 359 -28.49 10.35 26.64
C ASN A 359 -29.19 11.67 26.32
N ASP A 360 -28.51 12.68 25.80
CA ASP A 360 -29.10 13.96 25.44
C ASP A 360 -28.91 14.34 23.97
N SER A 361 -29.48 15.48 23.56
CA SER A 361 -29.39 16.00 22.19
C SER A 361 -27.97 16.33 21.73
N GLN A 362 -27.01 16.40 22.65
CA GLN A 362 -25.61 16.65 22.35
C GLN A 362 -24.82 15.36 22.04
N THR A 363 -25.42 14.18 22.23
CA THR A 363 -24.77 12.90 21.93
C THR A 363 -24.37 12.78 20.44
N GLN A 364 -25.11 13.43 19.54
CA GLN A 364 -24.83 13.45 18.09
C GLN A 364 -23.51 14.17 17.77
N CYS A 365 -23.00 15.01 18.66
CA CYS A 365 -21.77 15.77 18.47
C CYS A 365 -20.52 15.05 18.97
N GLN A 366 -20.67 13.85 19.52
CA GLN A 366 -19.62 13.08 20.18
C GLN A 366 -19.19 11.82 19.42
N GLY A 367 -19.18 11.87 18.09
CA GLY A 367 -18.64 10.81 17.26
C GLY A 367 -19.45 9.52 17.31
N LYS A 368 -20.78 9.61 17.41
CA LYS A 368 -21.67 8.50 17.11
C LYS A 368 -21.96 8.46 15.62
N ASN A 369 -21.70 7.33 15.01
CA ASN A 369 -22.36 6.89 13.79
C ASN A 369 -23.62 6.14 14.13
#